data_d41c29a7728e5f449bb2b990729b4d2f
#
_entry.id   d41c29a7728e5f449bb2b990729b4d2f
#
_cell.length_a   1.000
_cell.length_b   1.000
_cell.length_c   1.000
_cell.angle_alpha   90.00
_cell.angle_beta   90.00
_cell.angle_gamma   90.00
#
_symmetry.space_group_name_H-M   'P 1'
#
loop_
_entity.id
_entity.type
_entity.pdbx_description
1 polymer ?
#
loop_
_entity_poly.entity_id
_entity_poly.type
_entity_poly.pdbx_seq_one_letter_code
_entity_poly.pdbx_strand_id
1 'polypeptide(L)'
;VLFRQIRVGRDSEPFSVLKIRTMVVDAEARLADLRELNEADGPLFKMSNDPRITRVGRFLRVTSLDELPQLWNVVRGDMSLVGPRPALQHETEEWDSLLTQRLRVKPGITGMWQVSGRSDTTFEDYTRLDLYYVDNWSLATDLAILAKTIPVVLLRKGNRTVMSMSNN
;
A
#
# COMPACT_ATOMS: atom_id res chain seq x y z
N VAL A 1 -10.80 -4.77 15.25
CA VAL A 1 -11.39 -5.84 14.44
C VAL A 1 -10.53 -6.06 13.21
N LEU A 2 -10.13 -7.32 12.92
CA LEU A 2 -9.36 -7.67 11.72
C LEU A 2 -10.21 -7.49 10.46
N PHE A 3 -9.57 -6.98 9.43
CA PHE A 3 -10.09 -6.87 8.07
C PHE A 3 -9.26 -7.78 7.17
N ARG A 4 -9.93 -8.47 6.26
CA ARG A 4 -9.31 -9.34 5.26
C ARG A 4 -9.70 -8.84 3.87
N GLN A 5 -8.73 -8.80 2.97
CA GLN A 5 -8.96 -8.43 1.58
C GLN A 5 -8.13 -9.32 0.67
N ILE A 6 -8.77 -9.85 -0.36
CA ILE A 6 -8.06 -10.63 -1.37
C ILE A 6 -7.18 -9.69 -2.20
N ARG A 7 -5.94 -10.08 -2.36
CA ARG A 7 -4.92 -9.40 -3.15
C ARG A 7 -4.22 -10.40 -4.05
N VAL A 8 -3.54 -9.90 -5.06
CA VAL A 8 -2.72 -10.69 -5.98
C VAL A 8 -1.29 -10.71 -5.45
N GLY A 9 -0.75 -11.90 -5.30
CA GLY A 9 0.61 -12.18 -4.85
C GLY A 9 1.54 -12.58 -5.99
N ARG A 10 2.63 -13.29 -5.62
CA ARG A 10 3.57 -13.81 -6.59
C ARG A 10 2.89 -14.80 -7.53
N ASP A 11 3.33 -14.81 -8.80
CA ASP A 11 2.85 -15.71 -9.86
C ASP A 11 1.32 -15.61 -10.09
N SER A 12 0.74 -14.43 -9.79
CA SER A 12 -0.70 -14.15 -9.89
C SER A 12 -1.58 -14.90 -8.88
N GLU A 13 -0.99 -15.56 -7.88
CA GLU A 13 -1.76 -16.32 -6.90
C GLU A 13 -2.50 -15.38 -5.93
N PRO A 14 -3.82 -15.56 -5.74
CA PRO A 14 -4.58 -14.76 -4.81
C PRO A 14 -4.27 -15.15 -3.37
N PHE A 15 -4.16 -14.17 -2.48
CA PHE A 15 -4.01 -14.40 -1.05
C PHE A 15 -4.78 -13.36 -0.22
N SER A 16 -5.01 -13.66 1.06
CA SER A 16 -5.75 -12.79 1.96
C SER A 16 -4.82 -11.93 2.79
N VAL A 17 -4.74 -10.64 2.48
CA VAL A 17 -4.03 -9.65 3.30
C VAL A 17 -4.79 -9.38 4.58
N LEU A 18 -4.08 -9.35 5.70
CA LEU A 18 -4.62 -9.05 7.02
C LEU A 18 -4.31 -7.61 7.41
N LYS A 19 -5.31 -6.86 7.84
CA LYS A 19 -5.17 -5.49 8.37
C LYS A 19 -6.07 -5.26 9.58
N ILE A 20 -5.79 -4.21 10.36
CA ILE A 20 -6.79 -3.70 11.29
C ILE A 20 -7.78 -2.83 10.49
N ARG A 21 -9.08 -3.02 10.71
CA ARG A 21 -10.11 -2.22 10.03
C ARG A 21 -10.04 -0.76 10.48
N THR A 22 -9.80 0.13 9.52
CA THR A 22 -9.68 1.58 9.73
C THR A 22 -10.85 2.37 9.16
N MET A 23 -11.69 1.73 8.35
CA MET A 23 -12.86 2.31 7.69
C MET A 23 -14.16 1.79 8.29
N VAL A 24 -15.25 2.48 8.02
CA VAL A 24 -16.63 2.06 8.33
C VAL A 24 -16.96 0.74 7.64
N VAL A 25 -17.98 0.04 8.12
CA VAL A 25 -18.30 -1.32 7.63
C VAL A 25 -18.74 -1.32 6.16
N ASP A 26 -19.45 -0.29 5.76
CA ASP A 26 -20.01 -0.08 4.41
C ASP A 26 -19.07 0.72 3.46
N ALA A 27 -17.77 0.81 3.80
CA ALA A 27 -16.78 1.59 3.06
C ALA A 27 -16.67 1.19 1.57
N GLU A 28 -16.82 -0.08 1.25
CA GLU A 28 -16.75 -0.56 -0.13
C GLU A 28 -17.98 -0.11 -0.95
N ALA A 29 -19.16 -0.16 -0.37
CA ALA A 29 -20.38 0.34 -1.03
C ALA A 29 -20.29 1.86 -1.29
N ARG A 30 -19.73 2.63 -0.34
CA ARG A 30 -19.53 4.08 -0.50
C ARG A 30 -18.44 4.46 -1.49
N LEU A 31 -17.59 3.53 -1.91
CA LEU A 31 -16.51 3.84 -2.86
C LEU A 31 -17.06 4.29 -4.22
N ALA A 32 -18.19 3.73 -4.66
CA ALA A 32 -18.80 4.10 -5.93
C ALA A 32 -19.14 5.59 -6.00
N ASP A 33 -19.71 6.14 -4.91
CA ASP A 33 -20.13 7.55 -4.81
C ASP A 33 -18.93 8.52 -4.71
N LEU A 34 -17.76 7.99 -4.34
CA LEU A 34 -16.55 8.79 -4.14
C LEU A 34 -15.57 8.73 -5.32
N ARG A 35 -15.83 7.91 -6.34
CA ARG A 35 -14.91 7.72 -7.48
C ARG A 35 -14.57 9.01 -8.22
N GLU A 36 -15.54 9.91 -8.36
CA GLU A 36 -15.34 11.20 -9.02
C GLU A 36 -14.43 12.16 -8.23
N LEU A 37 -14.23 11.90 -6.94
CA LEU A 37 -13.34 12.66 -6.05
C LEU A 37 -11.95 12.05 -5.94
N ASN A 38 -11.58 11.14 -6.85
CA ASN A 38 -10.25 10.52 -6.87
C ASN A 38 -9.16 11.57 -7.15
N GLU A 39 -8.17 11.64 -6.27
CA GLU A 39 -7.01 12.53 -6.37
C GLU A 39 -5.78 11.85 -6.99
N ALA A 40 -5.86 10.54 -7.28
CA ALA A 40 -4.77 9.79 -7.87
C ALA A 40 -4.96 9.59 -9.38
N ASP A 41 -3.83 9.48 -10.09
CA ASP A 41 -3.80 9.04 -11.47
C ASP A 41 -3.86 7.50 -11.55
N GLY A 42 -4.43 6.99 -12.65
CA GLY A 42 -4.51 5.55 -12.94
C GLY A 42 -5.53 4.79 -12.08
N PRO A 43 -5.35 3.47 -11.90
CA PRO A 43 -6.35 2.59 -11.27
C PRO A 43 -6.44 2.73 -9.74
N LEU A 44 -5.54 3.52 -9.13
CA LEU A 44 -5.51 3.70 -7.69
C LEU A 44 -6.55 4.74 -7.23
N PHE A 45 -7.29 4.42 -6.16
CA PHE A 45 -8.14 5.39 -5.51
C PHE A 45 -7.41 6.05 -4.34
N LYS A 46 -7.34 7.39 -4.36
CA LYS A 46 -6.75 8.21 -3.31
C LYS A 46 -7.64 9.42 -3.06
N MET A 47 -7.93 9.68 -1.80
CA MET A 47 -8.68 10.84 -1.35
C MET A 47 -8.12 11.33 -0.03
N SER A 48 -7.72 12.60 0.03
CA SER A 48 -7.06 13.22 1.19
C SER A 48 -7.94 13.21 2.45
N ASN A 49 -9.22 13.53 2.31
CA ASN A 49 -10.20 13.52 3.38
C ASN A 49 -11.27 12.46 3.13
N ASP A 50 -10.86 11.20 3.09
CA ASP A 50 -11.77 10.08 2.85
C ASP A 50 -12.77 9.93 4.04
N PRO A 51 -14.07 10.19 3.82
CA PRO A 51 -15.10 10.15 4.89
C PRO A 51 -15.34 8.73 5.42
N ARG A 52 -14.83 7.72 4.73
CA ARG A 52 -14.95 6.32 5.17
C ARG A 52 -13.99 5.99 6.30
N ILE A 53 -12.94 6.81 6.52
CA ILE A 53 -11.92 6.56 7.55
C ILE A 53 -12.45 7.03 8.91
N THR A 54 -12.47 6.12 9.89
CA THR A 54 -12.84 6.44 11.27
C THR A 54 -11.74 7.26 11.98
N ARG A 55 -12.09 7.95 13.09
CA ARG A 55 -11.08 8.69 13.90
C ARG A 55 -9.95 7.78 14.39
N VAL A 56 -10.30 6.60 14.92
CA VAL A 56 -9.31 5.58 15.33
C VAL A 56 -8.54 5.03 14.13
N GLY A 57 -9.25 4.80 13.02
CA GLY A 57 -8.65 4.36 11.76
C GLY A 57 -7.61 5.34 11.23
N ARG A 58 -7.85 6.64 11.36
CA ARG A 58 -6.90 7.69 10.99
C ARG A 58 -5.62 7.60 11.81
N PHE A 59 -5.73 7.45 13.13
CA PHE A 59 -4.57 7.26 13.99
C PHE A 59 -3.77 5.99 13.60
N LEU A 60 -4.45 4.87 13.40
CA LEU A 60 -3.81 3.61 13.01
C LEU A 60 -3.06 3.73 11.68
N ARG A 61 -3.65 4.39 10.67
CA ARG A 61 -3.00 4.63 9.37
C ARG A 61 -1.79 5.55 9.47
N VAL A 62 -1.89 6.63 10.26
CA VAL A 62 -0.78 7.56 10.47
C VAL A 62 0.41 6.87 11.13
N THR A 63 0.15 5.93 12.03
CA THR A 63 1.18 5.15 12.73
C THR A 63 1.57 3.87 12.02
N SER A 64 0.90 3.52 10.91
CA SER A 64 1.05 2.24 10.17
C SER A 64 0.76 1.00 11.04
N LEU A 65 0.11 1.16 12.19
CA LEU A 65 -0.26 0.05 13.06
C LEU A 65 -1.35 -0.84 12.46
N ASP A 66 -2.14 -0.31 11.54
CA ASP A 66 -3.14 -1.08 10.80
C ASP A 66 -2.54 -2.18 9.93
N GLU A 67 -1.29 -2.08 9.56
CA GLU A 67 -0.58 -3.05 8.74
C GLU A 67 0.17 -4.14 9.53
N LEU A 68 0.29 -4.01 10.86
CA LEU A 68 0.97 -5.02 11.69
C LEU A 68 0.47 -6.46 11.50
N PRO A 69 -0.85 -6.73 11.30
CA PRO A 69 -1.31 -8.10 11.05
C PRO A 69 -0.73 -8.73 9.77
N GLN A 70 -0.20 -7.95 8.83
CA GLN A 70 0.48 -8.48 7.64
C GLN A 70 1.78 -9.23 7.98
N LEU A 71 2.37 -9.00 9.16
CA LEU A 71 3.49 -9.82 9.64
C LEU A 71 3.12 -11.30 9.71
N TRP A 72 1.85 -11.62 9.96
CA TRP A 72 1.35 -13.00 9.86
C TRP A 72 1.37 -13.53 8.43
N ASN A 73 1.06 -12.68 7.44
CA ASN A 73 1.20 -13.06 6.03
C ASN A 73 2.66 -13.34 5.66
N VAL A 74 3.61 -12.60 6.26
CA VAL A 74 5.05 -12.87 6.06
C VAL A 74 5.45 -14.22 6.67
N VAL A 75 5.03 -14.50 7.89
CA VAL A 75 5.31 -15.79 8.57
C VAL A 75 4.71 -16.96 7.79
N ARG A 76 3.52 -16.80 7.22
CA ARG A 76 2.88 -17.81 6.36
C ARG A 76 3.56 -17.98 4.99
N GLY A 77 4.37 -17.01 4.59
CA GLY A 77 5.04 -17.02 3.30
C GLY A 77 4.22 -16.45 2.13
N ASP A 78 3.05 -15.85 2.41
CA ASP A 78 2.23 -15.14 1.41
C ASP A 78 2.90 -13.83 0.97
N MET A 79 3.63 -13.19 1.90
CA MET A 79 4.31 -11.90 1.71
C MET A 79 5.78 -11.96 2.11
N SER A 80 6.53 -10.93 1.75
CA SER A 80 7.85 -10.59 2.28
C SER A 80 7.77 -9.33 3.16
N LEU A 81 8.82 -9.03 3.93
CA LEU A 81 8.95 -7.74 4.58
C LEU A 81 9.10 -6.62 3.55
N VAL A 82 9.92 -6.86 2.52
CA VAL A 82 10.20 -5.91 1.43
C VAL A 82 9.70 -6.49 0.11
N GLY A 83 9.05 -5.65 -0.70
CA GLY A 83 8.56 -6.03 -2.02
C GLY A 83 7.57 -5.00 -2.58
N PRO A 84 7.08 -5.22 -3.81
CA PRO A 84 6.00 -4.45 -4.39
C PRO A 84 4.74 -4.48 -3.52
N ARG A 85 3.95 -3.41 -3.55
CA ARG A 85 2.65 -3.40 -2.86
C ARG A 85 1.73 -4.47 -3.46
N PRO A 86 1.04 -5.29 -2.62
CA PRO A 86 0.08 -6.26 -3.13
C PRO A 86 -1.10 -5.56 -3.82
N ALA A 87 -1.32 -5.88 -5.09
CA ALA A 87 -2.36 -5.28 -5.92
C ALA A 87 -3.75 -5.85 -5.62
N LEU A 88 -4.79 -5.07 -5.92
CA LEU A 88 -6.16 -5.59 -5.99
C LEU A 88 -6.36 -6.37 -7.29
N GLN A 89 -7.29 -7.33 -7.28
CA GLN A 89 -7.55 -8.16 -8.45
C GLN A 89 -7.97 -7.30 -9.65
N HIS A 90 -8.88 -6.35 -9.48
CA HIS A 90 -9.30 -5.46 -10.56
C HIS A 90 -8.19 -4.52 -11.05
N GLU A 91 -7.20 -4.17 -10.19
CA GLU A 91 -6.03 -3.40 -10.64
C GLU A 91 -5.20 -4.22 -11.64
N THR A 92 -5.05 -5.54 -11.40
CA THR A 92 -4.23 -6.41 -12.26
C THR A 92 -4.89 -6.77 -13.58
N GLU A 93 -6.21 -6.67 -13.69
CA GLU A 93 -6.95 -6.88 -14.94
C GLU A 93 -6.65 -5.80 -16.01
N GLU A 94 -6.24 -4.61 -15.56
CA GLU A 94 -5.86 -3.47 -16.41
C GLU A 94 -4.35 -3.43 -16.71
N TRP A 95 -3.56 -4.38 -16.19
CA TRP A 95 -2.11 -4.35 -16.32
C TRP A 95 -1.65 -4.89 -17.67
N ASP A 96 -0.67 -4.21 -18.24
CA ASP A 96 0.08 -4.71 -19.38
C ASP A 96 1.12 -5.76 -18.97
N SER A 97 1.84 -6.30 -19.95
CA SER A 97 2.88 -7.30 -19.72
C SER A 97 4.05 -6.78 -18.87
N LEU A 98 4.31 -5.48 -18.91
CA LEU A 98 5.37 -4.84 -18.13
C LEU A 98 4.98 -4.78 -16.64
N LEU A 99 3.79 -4.28 -16.34
CA LEU A 99 3.25 -4.20 -14.97
C LEU A 99 3.12 -5.58 -14.32
N THR A 100 2.75 -6.60 -15.10
CA THR A 100 2.63 -7.98 -14.63
C THR A 100 3.96 -8.52 -14.10
N GLN A 101 5.12 -8.00 -14.53
CA GLN A 101 6.42 -8.42 -14.01
C GLN A 101 6.60 -8.13 -12.52
N ARG A 102 5.82 -7.22 -11.93
CA ARG A 102 5.82 -7.00 -10.48
C ARG A 102 5.41 -8.24 -9.68
N LEU A 103 4.69 -9.17 -10.31
CA LEU A 103 4.23 -10.42 -9.69
C LEU A 103 5.29 -11.53 -9.70
N ARG A 104 6.50 -11.29 -10.21
CA ARG A 104 7.62 -12.25 -10.18
C ARG A 104 8.18 -12.47 -8.78
N VAL A 105 7.92 -11.55 -7.86
CA VAL A 105 8.37 -11.59 -6.47
C VAL A 105 7.20 -11.55 -5.50
N LYS A 106 7.41 -11.96 -4.24
CA LYS A 106 6.39 -11.81 -3.20
C LYS A 106 6.14 -10.34 -2.92
N PRO A 107 4.87 -9.93 -2.72
CA PRO A 107 4.55 -8.58 -2.29
C PRO A 107 5.12 -8.30 -0.90
N GLY A 108 5.44 -7.03 -0.64
CA GLY A 108 6.02 -6.57 0.62
C GLY A 108 5.06 -5.80 1.52
N ILE A 109 5.37 -5.75 2.82
CA ILE A 109 4.76 -4.81 3.76
C ILE A 109 5.29 -3.40 3.46
N THR A 110 6.59 -3.28 3.20
CA THR A 110 7.24 -2.06 2.72
C THR A 110 7.89 -2.32 1.37
N GLY A 111 8.20 -1.26 0.64
CA GLY A 111 8.80 -1.36 -0.69
C GLY A 111 9.50 -0.08 -1.11
N MET A 112 10.20 -0.13 -2.24
CA MET A 112 11.02 0.98 -2.72
C MET A 112 10.20 2.25 -2.94
N TRP A 113 9.02 2.18 -3.55
CA TRP A 113 8.16 3.34 -3.75
C TRP A 113 7.69 3.96 -2.43
N GLN A 114 7.40 3.12 -1.42
CA GLN A 114 6.92 3.56 -0.11
C GLN A 114 7.94 4.38 0.66
N VAL A 115 9.24 4.13 0.44
CA VAL A 115 10.33 4.87 1.10
C VAL A 115 10.88 6.01 0.24
N SER A 116 10.47 6.11 -1.04
CA SER A 116 11.00 7.09 -2.02
C SER A 116 10.10 8.30 -2.28
N GLY A 117 8.90 8.38 -1.67
CA GLY A 117 8.03 9.55 -1.90
C GLY A 117 6.55 9.37 -1.59
N ARG A 118 6.07 8.14 -1.48
CA ARG A 118 4.67 7.77 -1.15
C ARG A 118 3.57 8.60 -1.84
N SER A 119 3.27 9.78 -1.29
CA SER A 119 2.08 10.57 -1.67
C SER A 119 2.26 11.43 -2.91
N ASP A 120 3.49 11.76 -3.26
CA ASP A 120 3.83 12.69 -4.33
C ASP A 120 4.30 11.96 -5.60
N THR A 121 4.20 10.62 -5.60
CA THR A 121 4.64 9.75 -6.70
C THR A 121 3.48 9.54 -7.67
N THR A 122 3.72 9.75 -8.96
CA THR A 122 2.77 9.40 -10.02
C THR A 122 2.63 7.87 -10.12
N PHE A 123 1.58 7.40 -10.79
CA PHE A 123 1.42 5.96 -11.03
C PHE A 123 2.60 5.37 -11.85
N GLU A 124 3.14 6.16 -12.77
CA GLU A 124 4.32 5.79 -13.56
C GLU A 124 5.58 5.63 -12.69
N ASP A 125 5.86 6.59 -11.81
CA ASP A 125 6.99 6.52 -10.88
C ASP A 125 6.87 5.35 -9.91
N TYR A 126 5.66 5.11 -9.40
CA TYR A 126 5.35 3.96 -8.55
C TYR A 126 5.68 2.65 -9.27
N THR A 127 5.22 2.50 -10.50
CA THR A 127 5.48 1.33 -11.35
C THR A 127 6.97 1.14 -11.60
N ARG A 128 7.65 2.21 -12.01
CA ARG A 128 9.09 2.20 -12.28
C ARG A 128 9.91 1.76 -11.07
N LEU A 129 9.58 2.26 -9.89
CA LEU A 129 10.28 1.90 -8.65
C LEU A 129 10.07 0.44 -8.26
N ASP A 130 8.85 -0.09 -8.43
CA ASP A 130 8.57 -1.49 -8.15
C ASP A 130 9.25 -2.42 -9.16
N LEU A 131 9.25 -2.09 -10.45
CA LEU A 131 9.97 -2.86 -11.47
C LEU A 131 11.48 -2.83 -11.26
N TYR A 132 12.03 -1.65 -10.94
CA TYR A 132 13.44 -1.54 -10.59
C TYR A 132 13.82 -2.46 -9.43
N TYR A 133 12.98 -2.53 -8.38
CA TYR A 133 13.19 -3.43 -7.26
C TYR A 133 13.18 -4.89 -7.70
N VAL A 134 12.22 -5.29 -8.53
CA VAL A 134 12.11 -6.68 -9.03
C VAL A 134 13.36 -7.10 -9.81
N ASP A 135 13.85 -6.23 -10.68
CA ASP A 135 15.00 -6.52 -11.55
C ASP A 135 16.35 -6.42 -10.82
N ASN A 136 16.42 -5.61 -9.75
CA ASN A 136 17.65 -5.37 -8.99
C ASN A 136 17.56 -5.87 -7.54
N TRP A 137 16.76 -6.91 -7.30
CA TRP A 137 16.62 -7.46 -5.96
C TRP A 137 17.96 -7.96 -5.41
N SER A 138 18.23 -7.57 -4.19
CA SER A 138 19.34 -8.12 -3.39
C SER A 138 19.04 -7.95 -1.91
N LEU A 139 19.68 -8.74 -1.07
CA LEU A 139 19.58 -8.59 0.38
C LEU A 139 20.02 -7.17 0.84
N ALA A 140 21.03 -6.61 0.19
CA ALA A 140 21.48 -5.25 0.49
C ALA A 140 20.40 -4.20 0.17
N THR A 141 19.67 -4.36 -0.95
CA THR A 141 18.52 -3.53 -1.30
C THR A 141 17.42 -3.63 -0.25
N ASP A 142 17.10 -4.84 0.19
CA ASP A 142 16.10 -5.06 1.24
C ASP A 142 16.49 -4.38 2.55
N LEU A 143 17.74 -4.54 3.01
CA LEU A 143 18.23 -3.89 4.21
C LEU A 143 18.20 -2.36 4.10
N ALA A 144 18.55 -1.81 2.94
CA ALA A 144 18.48 -0.37 2.69
C ALA A 144 17.04 0.15 2.74
N ILE A 145 16.07 -0.58 2.17
CA ILE A 145 14.65 -0.22 2.22
C ILE A 145 14.13 -0.31 3.65
N LEU A 146 14.46 -1.36 4.41
CA LEU A 146 14.07 -1.50 5.81
C LEU A 146 14.63 -0.35 6.66
N ALA A 147 15.91 0.00 6.48
CA ALA A 147 16.51 1.14 7.17
C ALA A 147 15.81 2.47 6.86
N LYS A 148 15.40 2.69 5.60
CA LYS A 148 14.62 3.86 5.19
C LYS A 148 13.16 3.82 5.70
N THR A 149 12.59 2.65 5.90
CA THR A 149 11.22 2.49 6.41
C THR A 149 11.09 3.01 7.84
N ILE A 150 12.09 2.79 8.69
CA ILE A 150 12.07 3.22 10.10
C ILE A 150 11.79 4.74 10.24
N PRO A 151 12.60 5.65 9.65
CA PRO A 151 12.31 7.08 9.74
C PRO A 151 11.01 7.49 9.04
N VAL A 152 10.61 6.80 7.97
CA VAL A 152 9.34 7.09 7.28
C VAL A 152 8.14 6.82 8.18
N VAL A 153 8.16 5.73 8.92
CA VAL A 153 7.11 5.38 9.90
C VAL A 153 7.17 6.29 11.12
N LEU A 154 8.36 6.49 11.72
CA LEU A 154 8.53 7.28 12.94
C LEU A 154 8.30 8.79 12.71
N LEU A 155 8.81 9.34 11.61
CA LEU A 155 8.70 10.77 11.31
C LEU A 155 7.41 11.13 10.57
N ARG A 156 6.53 10.15 10.33
CA ARG A 156 5.26 10.34 9.59
C ARG A 156 5.46 10.98 8.22
N LYS A 157 6.65 10.82 7.61
CA LYS A 157 6.94 11.33 6.27
C LYS A 157 6.10 10.53 5.25
N GLY A 158 5.22 11.22 4.55
CA GLY A 158 4.35 10.62 3.52
C GLY A 158 2.86 10.59 3.86
N ASN A 159 2.46 11.00 5.06
CA ASN A 159 1.05 11.15 5.44
C ASN A 159 0.66 12.63 5.59
N ARG A 160 1.12 13.51 4.68
CA ARG A 160 0.74 14.95 4.67
C ARG A 160 -0.77 15.18 4.56
N THR A 161 -1.49 14.18 4.08
CA THR A 161 -2.95 14.20 3.88
C THR A 161 -3.77 14.30 5.19
N VAL A 162 -3.15 14.14 6.36
CA VAL A 162 -3.90 14.10 7.64
C VAL A 162 -3.67 15.35 8.51
N MET A 163 -2.73 16.24 8.17
CA MET A 163 -2.32 17.34 9.05
C MET A 163 -2.81 18.75 8.68
N SER A 164 -3.64 18.93 7.67
CA SER A 164 -4.17 20.24 7.29
C SER A 164 -5.46 20.63 8.02
N MET A 165 -5.70 20.15 9.24
CA MET A 165 -6.83 20.64 10.07
C MET A 165 -6.40 20.85 11.50
N SER A 166 -5.56 21.86 11.75
CA SER A 166 -5.49 22.53 13.04
C SER A 166 -4.89 23.92 12.86
N ASN A 167 -5.63 24.80 12.25
CA ASN A 167 -5.56 26.25 12.46
C ASN A 167 -6.81 26.87 11.82
N ASN A 168 -7.87 26.90 12.60
CA ASN A 168 -8.79 28.03 12.79
C ASN A 168 -9.72 27.69 13.95
#